data_c9bf72c56d52565edb1a628479806e59
#
_entry.id   c9bf72c56d52565edb1a628479806e59
#
_cell.length_a   1.000
_cell.length_b   1.000
_cell.length_c   1.000
_cell.angle_alpha   90.00
_cell.angle_beta   90.00
_cell.angle_gamma   90.00
#
_symmetry.space_group_name_H-M   'P 1'
#
loop_
_entity.id
_entity.type
_entity.pdbx_description
1 polymer ?
#
loop_
_entity_poly.entity_id
_entity_poly.type
_entity_poly.pdbx_seq_one_letter_code
_entity_poly.pdbx_strand_id
1 'polypeptide(L)'
;MRKTKYIVKPTTHFKKDYKLAIKRRLKINLLEDVIASFAMGEPLPEANKDHALTGNWVGHRKCHIQPDWLLIYRIEDDVLVLTLARTGTHSDLFGK
;
A
#
# COMPACT_ATOMS: atom_id res chain seq x y z
N MET A 1 -24.62 -2.52 -2.95
CA MET A 1 -23.32 -2.02 -2.51
C MET A 1 -22.41 -3.19 -2.17
N ARG A 2 -21.21 -3.25 -2.75
CA ARG A 2 -20.27 -4.32 -2.49
C ARG A 2 -19.59 -4.11 -1.13
N LYS A 3 -19.53 -5.18 -0.33
CA LYS A 3 -18.79 -5.14 0.92
C LYS A 3 -17.34 -5.52 0.65
N THR A 4 -16.41 -4.79 1.25
CA THR A 4 -15.00 -5.15 1.19
C THR A 4 -14.73 -6.37 2.08
N LYS A 5 -13.72 -7.16 1.72
CA LYS A 5 -13.28 -8.29 2.53
C LYS A 5 -12.52 -7.82 3.76
N TYR A 6 -11.73 -6.76 3.61
CA TYR A 6 -10.89 -6.22 4.69
C TYR A 6 -11.34 -4.83 5.09
N ILE A 7 -11.17 -4.53 6.39
CA ILE A 7 -11.32 -3.17 6.91
C ILE A 7 -9.98 -2.47 6.66
N VAL A 8 -10.02 -1.32 5.97
CA VAL A 8 -8.81 -0.57 5.63
C VAL A 8 -8.46 0.39 6.76
N LYS A 9 -7.24 0.26 7.29
CA LYS A 9 -6.74 1.12 8.37
C LYS A 9 -5.45 1.82 7.95
N PRO A 10 -5.52 3.10 7.51
CA PRO A 10 -4.32 3.86 7.21
C PRO A 10 -3.63 4.32 8.50
N THR A 11 -2.29 4.17 8.55
CA THR A 11 -1.50 4.68 9.67
C THR A 11 -1.33 6.19 9.54
N THR A 12 -0.88 6.84 10.63
CA THR A 12 -0.56 8.27 10.60
C THR A 12 0.53 8.56 9.58
N HIS A 13 1.55 7.71 9.49
CA HIS A 13 2.61 7.85 8.48
C HIS A 13 2.05 7.77 7.07
N PHE A 14 1.17 6.82 6.81
CA PHE A 14 0.55 6.69 5.50
C PHE A 14 -0.24 7.95 5.13
N LYS A 15 -1.00 8.50 6.08
CA LYS A 15 -1.78 9.72 5.84
C LYS A 15 -0.90 10.89 5.44
N LYS A 16 0.26 11.04 6.07
CA LYS A 16 1.24 12.07 5.70
C LYS A 16 1.81 11.82 4.32
N ASP A 17 2.16 10.56 4.03
CA ASP A 17 2.69 10.17 2.73
C ASP A 17 1.66 10.43 1.62
N TYR A 18 0.38 10.17 1.90
CA TYR A 18 -0.70 10.38 0.96
C TYR A 18 -0.83 11.87 0.59
N LYS A 19 -0.77 12.75 1.59
CA LYS A 19 -0.80 14.20 1.36
C LYS A 19 0.40 14.65 0.53
N LEU A 20 1.58 14.09 0.79
CA LEU A 20 2.78 14.41 0.02
C LEU A 20 2.64 13.94 -1.43
N ALA A 21 2.06 12.76 -1.65
CA ALA A 21 1.82 12.24 -3.00
C ALA A 21 0.91 13.19 -3.78
N ILE A 22 -0.13 13.73 -3.14
CA ILE A 22 -1.01 14.73 -3.75
C ILE A 22 -0.22 15.98 -4.14
N LYS A 23 0.63 16.49 -3.23
CA LYS A 23 1.46 17.66 -3.50
C LYS A 23 2.41 17.43 -4.67
N ARG A 24 2.94 16.22 -4.80
CA ARG A 24 3.84 15.84 -5.90
C ARG A 24 3.08 15.56 -7.20
N ARG A 25 1.76 15.70 -7.19
CA ARG A 25 0.88 15.45 -8.35
C ARG A 25 1.00 14.04 -8.91
N LEU A 26 1.21 13.07 -8.02
CA LEU A 26 1.18 11.66 -8.40
C LEU A 26 -0.26 11.26 -8.74
N LYS A 27 -0.39 10.22 -9.57
CA LYS A 27 -1.72 9.75 -9.99
C LYS A 27 -2.39 8.97 -8.85
N ILE A 28 -3.02 9.69 -7.94
CA ILE A 28 -3.63 9.13 -6.73
C ILE A 28 -4.64 8.03 -7.05
N ASN A 29 -5.35 8.13 -8.18
CA ASN A 29 -6.30 7.08 -8.56
C ASN A 29 -5.63 5.72 -8.73
N LEU A 30 -4.35 5.67 -9.15
CA LEU A 30 -3.62 4.40 -9.25
C LEU A 30 -3.43 3.76 -7.89
N LEU A 31 -3.08 4.56 -6.88
CA LEU A 31 -2.95 4.09 -5.51
C LEU A 31 -4.29 3.62 -4.96
N GLU A 32 -5.33 4.40 -5.17
CA GLU A 32 -6.67 4.07 -4.69
C GLU A 32 -7.19 2.78 -5.32
N ASP A 33 -6.92 2.55 -6.62
CA ASP A 33 -7.31 1.32 -7.30
C ASP A 33 -6.62 0.10 -6.70
N VAL A 34 -5.33 0.21 -6.37
CA VAL A 34 -4.59 -0.89 -5.74
C VAL A 34 -5.15 -1.17 -4.34
N ILE A 35 -5.41 -0.13 -3.57
CA ILE A 35 -5.99 -0.29 -2.22
C ILE A 35 -7.36 -0.95 -2.31
N ALA A 36 -8.19 -0.53 -3.27
CA ALA A 36 -9.50 -1.12 -3.47
C ALA A 36 -9.42 -2.60 -3.81
N SER A 37 -8.48 -3.00 -4.66
CA SER A 37 -8.27 -4.41 -5.01
C SER A 37 -7.90 -5.22 -3.78
N PHE A 38 -6.96 -4.73 -2.96
CA PHE A 38 -6.61 -5.42 -1.72
C PHE A 38 -7.78 -5.49 -0.75
N ALA A 39 -8.54 -4.40 -0.61
CA ALA A 39 -9.69 -4.36 0.30
C ALA A 39 -10.74 -5.39 -0.09
N MET A 40 -10.88 -5.68 -1.38
CA MET A 40 -11.79 -6.70 -1.90
C MET A 40 -11.21 -8.12 -1.83
N GLY A 41 -9.94 -8.25 -1.43
CA GLY A 41 -9.28 -9.55 -1.41
C GLY A 41 -8.85 -10.06 -2.77
N GLU A 42 -8.74 -9.18 -3.75
CA GLU A 42 -8.36 -9.55 -5.12
C GLU A 42 -6.84 -9.54 -5.28
N PRO A 43 -6.27 -10.46 -6.08
CA PRO A 43 -4.83 -10.45 -6.34
C PRO A 43 -4.45 -9.30 -7.27
N LEU A 44 -3.21 -8.82 -7.13
CA LEU A 44 -2.67 -7.80 -8.04
C LEU A 44 -2.04 -8.44 -9.26
N PRO A 45 -2.02 -7.71 -10.41
CA PRO A 45 -1.22 -8.12 -11.56
C PRO A 45 0.26 -8.26 -11.19
N GLU A 46 0.98 -9.16 -11.85
CA GLU A 46 2.42 -9.35 -11.62
C GLU A 46 3.24 -8.07 -11.82
N ALA A 47 2.78 -7.19 -12.70
CA ALA A 47 3.45 -5.91 -12.96
C ALA A 47 3.61 -5.07 -11.69
N ASN A 48 2.75 -5.27 -10.68
CA ASN A 48 2.84 -4.55 -9.41
C ASN A 48 3.92 -5.12 -8.47
N LYS A 49 4.51 -6.25 -8.81
CA LYS A 49 5.64 -6.86 -8.08
C LYS A 49 5.43 -6.91 -6.57
N ASP A 50 4.29 -7.47 -6.16
CA ASP A 50 3.95 -7.63 -4.76
C ASP A 50 4.84 -8.71 -4.11
N HIS A 51 5.54 -8.35 -3.01
CA HIS A 51 6.34 -9.33 -2.27
C HIS A 51 6.52 -8.95 -0.80
N ALA A 52 6.83 -9.98 0.01
CA ALA A 52 7.04 -9.81 1.45
C ALA A 52 8.35 -9.08 1.73
N LEU A 53 8.34 -8.30 2.81
CA LEU A 53 9.52 -7.58 3.28
C LEU A 53 10.17 -8.30 4.46
N THR A 54 11.44 -7.97 4.71
CA THR A 54 12.22 -8.52 5.82
C THR A 54 12.77 -7.37 6.67
N GLY A 55 13.55 -7.71 7.70
CA GLY A 55 14.17 -6.71 8.57
C GLY A 55 13.13 -5.97 9.39
N ASN A 56 13.27 -4.64 9.44
CA ASN A 56 12.36 -3.78 10.20
C ASN A 56 10.91 -3.81 9.70
N TRP A 57 10.70 -4.30 8.48
CA TRP A 57 9.39 -4.40 7.86
C TRP A 57 8.84 -5.82 7.83
N VAL A 58 9.40 -6.73 8.64
CA VAL A 58 8.91 -8.11 8.69
C VAL A 58 7.40 -8.12 9.02
N GLY A 59 6.65 -8.99 8.36
CA GLY A 59 5.20 -9.03 8.50
C GLY A 59 4.45 -8.09 7.56
N HIS A 60 5.18 -7.23 6.85
CA HIS A 60 4.62 -6.33 5.85
C HIS A 60 4.98 -6.80 4.44
N ARG A 61 4.25 -6.28 3.46
CA ARG A 61 4.52 -6.52 2.05
C ARG A 61 4.64 -5.19 1.33
N LYS A 62 5.30 -5.18 0.18
CA LYS A 62 5.32 -4.00 -0.68
C LYS A 62 4.84 -4.36 -2.08
N CYS A 63 4.23 -3.40 -2.74
CA CYS A 63 3.92 -3.52 -4.15
C CYS A 63 4.26 -2.20 -4.84
N HIS A 64 4.42 -2.25 -6.16
CA HIS A 64 4.72 -1.08 -6.97
C HIS A 64 3.42 -0.51 -7.54
N ILE A 65 3.12 0.75 -7.21
CA ILE A 65 2.04 1.50 -7.87
C ILE A 65 2.54 1.95 -9.24
N GLN A 66 3.77 2.45 -9.27
CA GLN A 66 4.55 2.78 -10.46
C GLN A 66 5.99 2.37 -10.18
N PRO A 67 6.91 2.36 -11.16
CA PRO A 67 8.27 1.83 -10.94
C PRO A 67 8.99 2.35 -9.71
N ASP A 68 8.83 3.64 -9.37
CA ASP A 68 9.43 4.20 -8.17
C ASP A 68 8.39 4.75 -7.20
N TRP A 69 7.22 4.17 -7.18
CA TRP A 69 6.16 4.54 -6.22
C TRP A 69 5.62 3.27 -5.59
N LEU A 70 5.91 3.09 -4.31
CA LEU A 70 5.64 1.87 -3.56
C LEU A 70 4.52 2.06 -2.56
N LEU A 71 3.85 0.97 -2.23
CA LEU A 71 2.92 0.90 -1.11
C LEU A 71 3.41 -0.21 -0.18
N ILE A 72 3.63 0.12 1.10
CA ILE A 72 3.91 -0.86 2.14
C ILE A 72 2.62 -1.08 2.93
N TYR A 73 2.22 -2.33 3.04
CA TYR A 73 0.96 -2.70 3.66
C TYR A 73 1.08 -4.01 4.42
N ARG A 74 0.08 -4.31 5.24
CA ARG A 74 -0.01 -5.56 5.97
C ARG A 74 -1.44 -6.07 5.93
N ILE A 75 -1.62 -7.36 5.62
CA ILE A 75 -2.92 -8.01 5.64
C ILE A 75 -2.95 -8.97 6.82
N GLU A 76 -3.96 -8.82 7.68
CA GLU A 76 -4.20 -9.72 8.81
C GLU A 76 -5.51 -10.45 8.56
N ASP A 77 -5.41 -11.69 8.08
CA ASP A 77 -6.58 -12.48 7.69
C ASP A 77 -7.44 -12.91 8.87
N ASP A 78 -6.84 -13.07 10.05
CA ASP A 78 -7.55 -13.51 11.25
C ASP A 78 -8.56 -12.44 11.73
N VAL A 79 -8.28 -11.17 11.52
CA VAL A 79 -9.17 -10.06 11.92
C VAL A 79 -9.69 -9.28 10.73
N LEU A 80 -9.37 -9.71 9.50
CA LEU A 80 -9.79 -9.08 8.24
C LEU A 80 -9.44 -7.60 8.18
N VAL A 81 -8.18 -7.27 8.50
CA VAL A 81 -7.68 -5.89 8.48
C VAL A 81 -6.58 -5.73 7.42
N LEU A 82 -6.68 -4.66 6.65
CA LEU A 82 -5.64 -4.20 5.72
C LEU A 82 -5.06 -2.91 6.28
N THR A 83 -3.83 -2.98 6.79
CA THR A 83 -3.13 -1.81 7.31
C THR A 83 -2.30 -1.18 6.20
N LEU A 84 -2.48 0.11 5.95
CA LEU A 84 -1.69 0.87 5.00
C LEU A 84 -0.58 1.56 5.79
N ALA A 85 0.64 1.03 5.68
CA ALA A 85 1.75 1.47 6.52
C ALA A 85 2.45 2.71 5.97
N ARG A 86 2.84 2.69 4.70
CA ARG A 86 3.53 3.80 4.06
C ARG A 86 3.34 3.77 2.54
N THR A 87 3.52 4.92 1.90
CA THR A 87 3.63 5.00 0.44
C THR A 87 4.65 6.09 0.08
N GLY A 88 5.39 5.89 -1.00
CA GLY A 88 6.41 6.84 -1.44
C GLY A 88 7.41 6.18 -2.37
N THR A 89 8.49 6.91 -2.69
CA THR A 89 9.58 6.40 -3.51
C THR A 89 10.48 5.47 -2.69
N HIS A 90 11.36 4.74 -3.36
CA HIS A 90 12.39 3.94 -2.66
C HIS A 90 13.20 4.82 -1.71
N SER A 91 13.57 6.02 -2.14
CA SER A 91 14.31 6.95 -1.32
C SER A 91 13.53 7.38 -0.08
N ASP A 92 12.23 7.69 -0.25
CA ASP A 92 11.37 8.09 0.87
C ASP A 92 11.25 6.99 1.92
N LEU A 93 11.16 5.73 1.49
CA LEU A 93 10.82 4.62 2.38
C LEU A 93 12.05 3.88 2.90
N PHE A 94 13.12 3.81 2.13
CA PHE A 94 14.30 3.01 2.44
C PHE A 94 15.60 3.82 2.47
N GLY A 95 15.55 5.12 2.21
CA GLY A 95 16.70 5.99 2.27
C GLY A 95 17.73 5.80 1.15
N LYS A 96 17.29 5.29 0.01
CA LYS A 96 18.22 5.00 -1.10
C LYS A 96 17.82 5.70 -2.38
#